data_e580d608b274fcaa43543568512c0503
#
_entry.id   e580d608b274fcaa43543568512c0503
#
_cell.length_a   1.000
_cell.length_b   1.000
_cell.length_c   1.000
_cell.angle_alpha   90.00
_cell.angle_beta   90.00
_cell.angle_gamma   90.00
#
_symmetry.space_group_name_H-M   'P 1'
#
loop_
_entity.id
_entity.type
_entity.pdbx_description
1 polymer ?
#
loop_
_entity_poly.entity_id
_entity_poly.type
_entity_poly.pdbx_seq_one_letter_code
_entity_poly.pdbx_strand_id
1 'polypeptide(L)'
;MTGLSAFPLPFQTGHAMSYTPPRTLRELEMMQCSSHIRAKSRWFEKMNDAEIVAKWTQEALAQGLTEAQIRYVLDELAYYASLRDEGTGIEVSAVDGVWQSDSLVDEDLRARLREAVRVLEDVPEEEQDWHPGSDGQVLDLVHPSLFCLVREASNAPDRAWQNPTNHYSRHEFSEKFQWLPTDVRVDENGEAEFLSYVNNVHPDKHRELNAVLPELFARMRPLYEKVLTDLRNPRPVRIDVNPYTWYDSRPERPVRTAFEDVKDFEEAMNAWGMAMDDWYENRSPNIPDAPAFTPPEPPTDATRVDLRGRDLQVIVKLATIHLTPEKPEYPGGSWHVEGMLNERIVSTALYYWDNENITDSHLSFRTALDDPDYEQSDDNGVREAYGLEDEDALNQVLGSTSTPQGRCLAFPNVLQHRVSPFRLTDPTRPGHRKIVAFFLVDPSSKIVSTSDIPPQQPWSPTSTMTLDQAKAYREQLMQERKYFVDVHNEELYEREFSLCEH
;
A
#
# COMPACT_ATOMS: atom_id res chain seq x y z
N MET A 1 27.97 1.78 -10.74
CA MET A 1 26.89 2.79 -10.62
C MET A 1 26.16 2.49 -9.35
N THR A 2 26.38 3.23 -8.29
CA THR A 2 25.61 3.15 -7.06
C THR A 2 24.27 3.82 -7.35
N GLY A 3 23.30 3.04 -7.86
CA GLY A 3 21.98 3.54 -8.16
C GLY A 3 21.22 3.75 -6.88
N LEU A 4 20.93 5.00 -6.56
CA LEU A 4 19.77 5.30 -5.73
C LEU A 4 18.56 4.59 -6.32
N SER A 5 17.70 4.00 -5.50
CA SER A 5 16.44 3.40 -5.96
C SER A 5 15.69 4.42 -6.81
N ALA A 6 15.23 4.02 -7.98
CA ALA A 6 14.40 4.90 -8.81
C ALA A 6 13.01 5.10 -8.21
N PHE A 7 12.64 4.28 -7.21
CA PHE A 7 11.35 4.29 -6.54
C PHE A 7 11.50 4.35 -5.03
N PRO A 8 10.55 4.98 -4.32
CA PRO A 8 10.56 5.02 -2.86
C PRO A 8 10.39 3.61 -2.29
N LEU A 9 11.12 3.32 -1.22
CA LEU A 9 11.02 2.11 -0.44
C LEU A 9 10.50 2.43 0.96
N PRO A 10 9.67 1.57 1.57
CA PRO A 10 9.05 1.85 2.87
C PRO A 10 10.03 1.84 4.05
N PHE A 11 11.29 1.46 3.81
CA PHE A 11 12.34 1.32 4.82
C PHE A 11 13.37 2.46 4.78
N GLN A 12 13.09 3.55 4.10
CA GLN A 12 13.99 4.69 4.01
C GLN A 12 13.54 5.75 5.01
N THR A 13 14.36 6.07 6.02
CA THR A 13 14.09 7.11 7.02
C THR A 13 14.62 8.49 6.59
N GLY A 14 14.04 9.55 7.15
CA GLY A 14 14.44 10.93 6.90
C GLY A 14 14.01 11.46 5.51
N HIS A 15 14.72 12.47 5.00
CA HIS A 15 14.39 13.13 3.73
C HIS A 15 14.36 12.23 2.48
N ALA A 16 14.77 10.97 2.62
CA ALA A 16 14.66 9.98 1.54
C ALA A 16 13.33 9.24 1.55
N MET A 17 12.53 9.35 2.61
CA MET A 17 11.18 8.81 2.64
C MET A 17 10.20 9.74 1.94
N SER A 18 9.33 9.13 1.17
CA SER A 18 8.17 9.80 0.61
C SER A 18 7.04 9.82 1.64
N TYR A 19 7.21 10.56 2.73
CA TYR A 19 6.06 10.94 3.54
C TYR A 19 5.09 11.74 2.67
N THR A 20 3.81 11.49 2.84
CA THR A 20 2.81 12.28 2.13
C THR A 20 2.37 13.46 2.99
N PRO A 21 2.15 14.64 2.41
CA PRO A 21 1.55 15.74 3.14
C PRO A 21 0.22 15.29 3.77
N PRO A 22 -0.09 15.73 4.99
CA PRO A 22 -1.36 15.43 5.62
C PRO A 22 -2.51 16.02 4.79
N ARG A 23 -3.56 15.24 4.60
CA ARG A 23 -4.79 15.66 3.94
C ARG A 23 -5.73 16.21 4.97
N THR A 24 -6.42 17.30 4.63
CA THR A 24 -7.44 17.86 5.50
C THR A 24 -8.60 16.90 5.71
N LEU A 25 -9.34 17.03 6.80
CA LEU A 25 -10.56 16.26 7.05
C LEU A 25 -11.54 16.39 5.89
N ARG A 26 -11.68 17.60 5.32
CA ARG A 26 -12.51 17.86 4.12
C ARG A 26 -12.05 17.03 2.92
N GLU A 27 -10.75 16.97 2.67
CA GLU A 27 -10.21 16.13 1.60
C GLU A 27 -10.46 14.65 1.84
N LEU A 28 -10.30 14.16 3.07
CA LEU A 28 -10.59 12.77 3.43
C LEU A 28 -12.08 12.42 3.20
N GLU A 29 -13.00 13.32 3.52
CA GLU A 29 -14.44 13.15 3.22
C GLU A 29 -14.71 13.09 1.71
N MET A 30 -14.05 13.95 0.91
CA MET A 30 -14.12 13.90 -0.55
C MET A 30 -13.57 12.57 -1.10
N MET A 31 -12.43 12.12 -0.60
CA MET A 31 -11.84 10.84 -0.97
C MET A 31 -12.77 9.67 -0.61
N GLN A 32 -13.40 9.71 0.55
CA GLN A 32 -14.37 8.69 0.97
C GLN A 32 -15.59 8.67 0.05
N CYS A 33 -16.12 9.82 -0.32
CA CYS A 33 -17.23 9.93 -1.30
C CYS A 33 -16.83 9.33 -2.65
N SER A 34 -15.66 9.71 -3.19
CA SER A 34 -15.09 9.17 -4.43
C SER A 34 -14.88 7.65 -4.34
N SER A 35 -14.34 7.16 -3.23
CA SER A 35 -14.12 5.73 -2.97
C SER A 35 -15.42 4.93 -2.97
N HIS A 36 -16.47 5.42 -2.29
CA HIS A 36 -17.78 4.78 -2.26
C HIS A 36 -18.42 4.69 -3.64
N ILE A 37 -18.20 5.67 -4.52
CA ILE A 37 -18.69 5.63 -5.89
C ILE A 37 -17.89 4.62 -6.72
N ARG A 38 -16.54 4.66 -6.65
CA ARG A 38 -15.66 3.74 -7.38
C ARG A 38 -15.76 2.28 -6.92
N ALA A 39 -16.25 2.04 -5.72
CA ALA A 39 -16.56 0.68 -5.24
C ALA A 39 -17.82 0.08 -5.89
N LYS A 40 -18.67 0.89 -6.52
CA LYS A 40 -19.89 0.39 -7.18
C LYS A 40 -19.51 -0.27 -8.52
N SER A 41 -20.10 -1.43 -8.81
CA SER A 41 -19.92 -2.11 -10.11
C SER A 41 -20.26 -1.17 -11.26
N ARG A 42 -19.38 -1.10 -12.27
CA ARG A 42 -19.54 -0.28 -13.49
C ARG A 42 -19.84 1.20 -13.18
N TRP A 43 -19.17 1.74 -12.14
CA TRP A 43 -19.36 3.12 -11.71
C TRP A 43 -19.07 4.12 -12.84
N PHE A 44 -18.08 3.84 -13.69
CA PHE A 44 -17.65 4.66 -14.83
C PHE A 44 -18.72 4.79 -15.91
N GLU A 45 -19.66 3.84 -16.01
CA GLU A 45 -20.83 3.94 -16.90
C GLU A 45 -21.97 4.70 -16.20
N LYS A 46 -22.20 4.42 -14.93
CA LYS A 46 -23.24 5.04 -14.11
C LYS A 46 -23.08 6.55 -13.99
N MET A 47 -21.84 7.05 -14.04
CA MET A 47 -21.60 8.49 -14.00
C MET A 47 -22.08 9.25 -15.26
N ASN A 48 -22.42 8.55 -16.33
CA ASN A 48 -23.02 9.15 -17.52
C ASN A 48 -24.56 9.23 -17.43
N ASP A 49 -25.15 8.70 -16.37
CA ASP A 49 -26.60 8.75 -16.09
C ASP A 49 -26.91 9.92 -15.15
N ALA A 50 -27.60 10.92 -15.65
CA ALA A 50 -27.92 12.13 -14.91
C ALA A 50 -28.78 11.88 -13.64
N GLU A 51 -29.66 10.87 -13.65
CA GLU A 51 -30.48 10.53 -12.47
C GLU A 51 -29.60 9.90 -11.37
N ILE A 52 -28.66 9.02 -11.75
CA ILE A 52 -27.71 8.42 -10.82
C ILE A 52 -26.79 9.49 -10.24
N VAL A 53 -26.23 10.37 -11.07
CA VAL A 53 -25.36 11.47 -10.61
C VAL A 53 -26.12 12.41 -9.67
N ALA A 54 -27.37 12.76 -9.99
CA ALA A 54 -28.21 13.58 -9.11
C ALA A 54 -28.44 12.91 -7.74
N LYS A 55 -28.63 11.59 -7.72
CA LYS A 55 -28.75 10.81 -6.48
C LYS A 55 -27.45 10.84 -5.68
N TRP A 56 -26.29 10.60 -6.31
CA TRP A 56 -24.99 10.69 -5.64
C TRP A 56 -24.74 12.08 -5.06
N THR A 57 -25.10 13.14 -5.80
CA THR A 57 -25.00 14.52 -5.33
C THR A 57 -25.85 14.73 -4.07
N GLN A 58 -27.10 14.25 -4.04
CA GLN A 58 -27.99 14.36 -2.88
C GLN A 58 -27.44 13.57 -1.67
N GLU A 59 -26.92 12.36 -1.90
CA GLU A 59 -26.30 11.52 -0.87
C GLU A 59 -25.08 12.22 -0.27
N ALA A 60 -24.22 12.83 -1.09
CA ALA A 60 -23.03 13.55 -0.65
C ALA A 60 -23.37 14.84 0.12
N LEU A 61 -24.37 15.62 -0.35
CA LEU A 61 -24.89 16.78 0.40
C LEU A 61 -25.43 16.37 1.78
N ALA A 62 -26.15 15.25 1.85
CA ALA A 62 -26.70 14.73 3.11
C ALA A 62 -25.61 14.26 4.07
N GLN A 63 -24.40 13.94 3.58
CA GLN A 63 -23.20 13.60 4.36
C GLN A 63 -22.39 14.84 4.76
N GLY A 64 -22.78 16.03 4.34
CA GLY A 64 -22.14 17.30 4.74
C GLY A 64 -21.15 17.88 3.74
N LEU A 65 -20.93 17.24 2.57
CA LEU A 65 -20.07 17.82 1.54
C LEU A 65 -20.68 19.08 0.95
N THR A 66 -19.85 20.06 0.62
CA THR A 66 -20.29 21.27 -0.08
C THR A 66 -20.52 21.02 -1.58
N GLU A 67 -21.21 21.93 -2.25
CA GLU A 67 -21.38 21.84 -3.71
C GLU A 67 -20.04 21.89 -4.46
N ALA A 68 -19.04 22.64 -3.93
CA ALA A 68 -17.71 22.73 -4.52
C ALA A 68 -16.97 21.39 -4.42
N GLN A 69 -17.00 20.75 -3.25
CA GLN A 69 -16.42 19.43 -3.03
C GLN A 69 -17.05 18.36 -3.91
N ILE A 70 -18.38 18.35 -4.01
CA ILE A 70 -19.10 17.39 -4.86
C ILE A 70 -18.75 17.59 -6.34
N ARG A 71 -18.68 18.83 -6.80
CA ARG A 71 -18.27 19.13 -8.17
C ARG A 71 -16.84 18.63 -8.45
N TYR A 72 -15.92 18.91 -7.53
CA TYR A 72 -14.54 18.41 -7.61
C TYR A 72 -14.54 16.88 -7.74
N VAL A 73 -15.24 16.17 -6.85
CA VAL A 73 -15.31 14.70 -6.85
C VAL A 73 -15.87 14.18 -8.18
N LEU A 74 -16.94 14.78 -8.71
CA LEU A 74 -17.53 14.34 -9.98
C LEU A 74 -16.60 14.57 -11.17
N ASP A 75 -15.90 15.71 -11.22
CA ASP A 75 -14.92 16.01 -12.26
C ASP A 75 -13.69 15.07 -12.16
N GLU A 76 -13.22 14.78 -10.94
CA GLU A 76 -12.15 13.81 -10.68
C GLU A 76 -12.58 12.38 -11.09
N LEU A 77 -13.83 11.98 -10.82
CA LEU A 77 -14.36 10.69 -11.27
C LEU A 77 -14.40 10.60 -12.81
N ALA A 78 -14.75 11.69 -13.50
CA ALA A 78 -14.69 11.73 -14.97
C ALA A 78 -13.25 11.52 -15.47
N TYR A 79 -12.28 12.13 -14.80
CA TYR A 79 -10.87 11.90 -15.09
C TYR A 79 -10.46 10.45 -14.83
N TYR A 80 -10.81 9.85 -13.70
CA TYR A 80 -10.51 8.43 -13.42
C TYR A 80 -11.16 7.49 -14.44
N ALA A 81 -12.39 7.76 -14.86
CA ALA A 81 -13.05 6.99 -15.90
C ALA A 81 -12.30 7.07 -17.25
N SER A 82 -11.68 8.22 -17.56
CA SER A 82 -10.87 8.39 -18.78
C SER A 82 -9.53 7.62 -18.75
N LEU A 83 -9.04 7.27 -17.55
CA LEU A 83 -7.81 6.46 -17.38
C LEU A 83 -8.05 4.96 -17.54
N ARG A 84 -9.32 4.54 -17.55
CA ARG A 84 -9.69 3.14 -17.68
C ARG A 84 -9.34 2.63 -19.08
N ASP A 85 -8.67 1.49 -19.13
CA ASP A 85 -8.40 0.76 -20.37
C ASP A 85 -9.55 -0.22 -20.65
N GLU A 86 -10.25 -0.03 -21.74
CA GLU A 86 -11.43 -0.86 -22.09
C GLU A 86 -11.03 -2.30 -22.46
N GLY A 87 -9.85 -2.49 -23.05
CA GLY A 87 -9.38 -3.80 -23.50
C GLY A 87 -8.96 -4.71 -22.35
N THR A 88 -8.30 -4.16 -21.35
CA THR A 88 -7.78 -4.90 -20.19
C THR A 88 -8.64 -4.72 -18.94
N GLY A 89 -9.58 -3.79 -18.94
CA GLY A 89 -10.39 -3.44 -17.76
C GLY A 89 -9.58 -2.79 -16.63
N ILE A 90 -8.33 -2.39 -16.88
CA ILE A 90 -7.49 -1.74 -15.86
C ILE A 90 -8.07 -0.36 -15.53
N GLU A 91 -8.28 -0.13 -14.26
CA GLU A 91 -8.83 1.12 -13.71
C GLU A 91 -8.23 1.45 -12.34
N VAL A 92 -8.36 2.69 -11.92
CA VAL A 92 -8.04 3.10 -10.54
C VAL A 92 -9.07 2.46 -9.60
N SER A 93 -8.60 1.81 -8.52
CA SER A 93 -9.49 1.18 -7.54
C SER A 93 -10.25 2.22 -6.70
N ALA A 94 -10.97 1.76 -5.69
CA ALA A 94 -11.59 2.63 -4.69
C ALA A 94 -10.56 3.44 -3.85
N VAL A 95 -9.27 3.09 -3.93
CA VAL A 95 -8.17 3.77 -3.23
C VAL A 95 -7.20 4.36 -4.24
N ASP A 96 -6.80 5.60 -4.03
CA ASP A 96 -5.87 6.31 -4.90
C ASP A 96 -4.48 5.65 -4.91
N GLY A 97 -3.85 5.57 -6.08
CA GLY A 97 -2.56 4.90 -6.28
C GLY A 97 -2.64 3.36 -6.29
N VAL A 98 -3.82 2.80 -6.09
CA VAL A 98 -4.10 1.36 -6.19
C VAL A 98 -4.85 1.07 -7.47
N TRP A 99 -4.33 0.19 -8.31
CA TRP A 99 -4.88 -0.16 -9.62
C TRP A 99 -5.46 -1.57 -9.61
N GLN A 100 -6.54 -1.78 -10.34
CA GLN A 100 -7.24 -3.06 -10.40
C GLN A 100 -7.74 -3.42 -11.80
N SER A 101 -8.03 -4.71 -11.99
CA SER A 101 -8.81 -5.21 -13.11
C SER A 101 -9.48 -6.53 -12.74
N ASP A 102 -10.71 -6.72 -13.22
CA ASP A 102 -11.46 -7.97 -13.07
C ASP A 102 -11.43 -8.81 -14.38
N SER A 103 -10.66 -8.39 -15.39
CA SER A 103 -10.64 -9.03 -16.72
C SER A 103 -9.25 -9.34 -17.29
N LEU A 104 -8.18 -9.10 -16.52
CA LEU A 104 -6.81 -9.41 -16.97
C LEU A 104 -6.55 -10.92 -17.12
N VAL A 105 -7.15 -11.72 -16.26
CA VAL A 105 -7.00 -13.17 -16.25
C VAL A 105 -8.29 -13.77 -16.75
N ASP A 106 -8.23 -14.41 -17.91
CA ASP A 106 -9.37 -15.11 -18.47
C ASP A 106 -9.65 -16.46 -17.76
N GLU A 107 -10.79 -17.06 -18.06
CA GLU A 107 -11.23 -18.30 -17.41
C GLU A 107 -10.29 -19.49 -17.73
N ASP A 108 -9.70 -19.52 -18.93
CA ASP A 108 -8.76 -20.59 -19.30
C ASP A 108 -7.49 -20.54 -18.43
N LEU A 109 -6.87 -19.38 -18.32
CA LEU A 109 -5.68 -19.20 -17.47
C LEU A 109 -6.02 -19.45 -15.99
N ARG A 110 -7.20 -19.01 -15.51
CA ARG A 110 -7.67 -19.29 -14.16
C ARG A 110 -7.87 -20.79 -13.92
N ALA A 111 -8.48 -21.51 -14.87
CA ALA A 111 -8.69 -22.94 -14.77
C ALA A 111 -7.35 -23.71 -14.77
N ARG A 112 -6.40 -23.31 -15.61
CA ARG A 112 -5.04 -23.89 -15.61
C ARG A 112 -4.30 -23.62 -14.29
N LEU A 113 -4.44 -22.41 -13.72
CA LEU A 113 -3.87 -22.10 -12.40
C LEU A 113 -4.48 -22.98 -11.32
N ARG A 114 -5.81 -23.14 -11.30
CA ARG A 114 -6.51 -24.01 -10.34
C ARG A 114 -6.01 -25.45 -10.41
N GLU A 115 -5.88 -26.01 -11.61
CA GLU A 115 -5.37 -27.35 -11.77
C GLU A 115 -3.89 -27.48 -11.39
N ALA A 116 -3.08 -26.47 -11.73
CA ALA A 116 -1.66 -26.47 -11.41
C ALA A 116 -1.38 -26.36 -9.90
N VAL A 117 -2.25 -25.67 -9.14
CA VAL A 117 -2.11 -25.51 -7.69
C VAL A 117 -2.59 -26.74 -6.92
N ARG A 118 -3.50 -27.56 -7.48
CA ARG A 118 -4.04 -28.75 -6.80
C ARG A 118 -2.97 -29.68 -6.23
N VAL A 119 -1.87 -29.86 -6.93
CA VAL A 119 -0.77 -30.71 -6.47
C VAL A 119 -0.13 -30.23 -5.15
N LEU A 120 -0.25 -28.94 -4.84
CA LEU A 120 0.21 -28.35 -3.58
C LEU A 120 -0.87 -28.40 -2.48
N GLU A 121 -2.14 -28.49 -2.88
CA GLU A 121 -3.29 -28.54 -1.95
C GLU A 121 -3.63 -30.00 -1.55
N ASP A 122 -3.56 -30.93 -2.53
CA ASP A 122 -3.91 -32.33 -2.36
C ASP A 122 -2.73 -33.12 -1.71
N VAL A 123 -2.27 -32.64 -0.54
CA VAL A 123 -1.24 -33.29 0.26
C VAL A 123 -1.85 -33.85 1.55
N PRO A 124 -1.27 -34.87 2.19
CA PRO A 124 -1.69 -35.36 3.49
C PRO A 124 -1.72 -34.22 4.52
N GLU A 125 -2.62 -34.29 5.49
CA GLU A 125 -2.81 -33.23 6.52
C GLU A 125 -1.51 -32.92 7.27
N GLU A 126 -0.69 -33.94 7.53
CA GLU A 126 0.62 -33.81 8.18
C GLU A 126 1.68 -33.11 7.31
N GLU A 127 1.47 -33.02 5.98
CA GLU A 127 2.34 -32.31 5.06
C GLU A 127 1.87 -30.89 4.77
N GLN A 128 0.65 -30.51 5.20
CA GLN A 128 0.12 -29.17 5.03
C GLN A 128 0.95 -28.15 5.82
N ASP A 129 1.34 -27.06 5.15
CA ASP A 129 2.19 -26.04 5.75
C ASP A 129 1.36 -24.84 6.24
N TRP A 130 0.79 -24.99 7.45
CA TRP A 130 0.04 -23.92 8.09
C TRP A 130 0.95 -22.79 8.51
N HIS A 131 0.57 -21.56 8.14
CA HIS A 131 1.31 -20.35 8.47
C HIS A 131 1.41 -20.18 10.00
N PRO A 132 2.63 -20.03 10.55
CA PRO A 132 2.82 -19.85 12.00
C PRO A 132 2.01 -18.67 12.54
N GLY A 133 1.26 -18.92 13.62
CA GLY A 133 0.43 -17.89 14.27
C GLY A 133 -0.91 -17.61 13.59
N SER A 134 -1.27 -18.31 12.52
CA SER A 134 -2.57 -18.16 11.83
C SER A 134 -3.71 -18.96 12.43
N ASP A 135 -3.48 -19.65 13.54
CA ASP A 135 -4.45 -20.57 14.18
C ASP A 135 -5.01 -21.65 13.21
N GLY A 136 -4.19 -22.09 12.25
CA GLY A 136 -4.58 -23.07 11.24
C GLY A 136 -5.59 -22.55 10.22
N GLN A 137 -5.63 -21.23 9.99
CA GLN A 137 -6.51 -20.62 9.00
C GLN A 137 -5.80 -20.24 7.70
N VAL A 138 -4.48 -20.03 7.72
CA VAL A 138 -3.71 -19.68 6.52
C VAL A 138 -2.81 -20.86 6.13
N LEU A 139 -3.06 -21.42 4.97
CA LEU A 139 -2.25 -22.48 4.37
C LEU A 139 -1.26 -21.84 3.38
N ASP A 140 0.03 -22.00 3.64
CA ASP A 140 1.11 -21.56 2.77
C ASP A 140 1.38 -22.63 1.70
N LEU A 141 1.04 -22.35 0.45
CA LEU A 141 1.33 -23.25 -0.68
C LEU A 141 2.72 -22.95 -1.27
N VAL A 142 3.07 -21.68 -1.37
CA VAL A 142 4.41 -21.19 -1.71
C VAL A 142 4.66 -19.98 -0.82
N HIS A 143 5.59 -20.08 0.13
CA HIS A 143 5.93 -18.99 1.02
C HIS A 143 7.41 -18.61 0.93
N PRO A 144 7.76 -17.33 0.65
CA PRO A 144 9.14 -16.93 0.41
C PRO A 144 10.07 -17.04 1.61
N SER A 145 9.54 -17.11 2.83
CA SER A 145 10.33 -17.35 4.04
C SER A 145 10.77 -18.79 4.23
N LEU A 146 10.12 -19.76 3.55
CA LEU A 146 10.56 -21.14 3.56
C LEU A 146 11.70 -21.31 2.55
N PHE A 147 12.82 -21.94 2.95
CA PHE A 147 14.05 -22.02 2.15
C PHE A 147 14.53 -20.63 1.64
N CYS A 148 14.38 -19.60 2.46
CA CYS A 148 14.95 -18.28 2.17
C CYS A 148 16.50 -18.35 2.17
N LEU A 149 17.12 -17.28 1.71
CA LEU A 149 18.56 -17.10 1.85
C LEU A 149 18.89 -16.93 3.33
N VAL A 150 19.84 -17.73 3.84
CA VAL A 150 20.32 -17.71 5.22
C VAL A 150 21.83 -17.55 5.21
N ARG A 151 22.38 -16.51 5.84
CA ARG A 151 23.80 -16.17 5.78
C ARG A 151 24.73 -17.32 6.17
N GLU A 152 24.35 -18.10 7.16
CA GLU A 152 25.19 -19.17 7.72
C GLU A 152 24.98 -20.51 7.02
N ALA A 153 23.89 -20.69 6.29
CA ALA A 153 23.49 -21.97 5.69
C ALA A 153 23.48 -21.97 4.16
N SER A 154 23.24 -20.80 3.55
CA SER A 154 23.24 -20.65 2.09
C SER A 154 24.62 -20.23 1.63
N ASN A 155 25.10 -20.80 0.54
CA ASN A 155 26.37 -20.40 -0.09
C ASN A 155 26.18 -19.06 -0.84
N ALA A 156 25.82 -18.00 -0.11
CA ALA A 156 25.47 -16.71 -0.68
C ALA A 156 26.74 -15.86 -0.91
N PRO A 157 26.77 -15.07 -1.99
CA PRO A 157 27.81 -14.08 -2.19
C PRO A 157 27.72 -12.96 -1.15
N ASP A 158 28.86 -12.40 -0.75
CA ASP A 158 28.95 -11.33 0.28
C ASP A 158 28.05 -10.11 -0.02
N ARG A 159 27.77 -9.84 -1.30
CA ARG A 159 26.88 -8.73 -1.70
C ARG A 159 25.46 -8.86 -1.15
N ALA A 160 25.00 -10.05 -0.82
CA ALA A 160 23.67 -10.26 -0.22
C ALA A 160 23.53 -9.56 1.13
N TRP A 161 24.64 -9.35 1.82
CA TRP A 161 24.71 -8.88 3.20
C TRP A 161 25.26 -7.45 3.32
N GLN A 162 25.34 -6.74 2.18
CA GLN A 162 25.76 -5.35 2.16
C GLN A 162 24.55 -4.45 2.26
N ASN A 163 24.39 -3.79 3.41
CA ASN A 163 23.35 -2.79 3.57
C ASN A 163 23.59 -1.67 2.54
N PRO A 164 22.65 -1.40 1.63
CA PRO A 164 22.80 -0.40 0.58
C PRO A 164 22.76 1.04 1.09
N THR A 165 22.32 1.24 2.33
CA THR A 165 22.29 2.56 2.98
C THR A 165 23.39 2.64 4.01
N ASN A 166 24.11 3.78 4.05
CA ASN A 166 25.06 4.08 5.12
C ASN A 166 24.36 4.53 6.43
N HIS A 167 23.04 4.40 6.51
CA HIS A 167 22.27 4.77 7.69
C HIS A 167 22.31 3.66 8.74
N TYR A 168 22.48 4.04 9.97
CA TYR A 168 22.65 3.18 11.14
C TYR A 168 21.37 2.53 11.66
N SER A 169 20.24 2.62 10.95
CA SER A 169 19.02 1.95 11.35
C SER A 169 19.18 0.44 11.15
N ARG A 170 19.31 -0.26 12.28
CA ARG A 170 19.52 -1.72 12.32
C ARG A 170 18.24 -2.50 12.04
N HIS A 171 17.10 -1.81 11.91
CA HIS A 171 15.77 -2.43 11.90
C HIS A 171 15.20 -2.61 10.48
N GLU A 172 15.82 -2.00 9.48
CA GLU A 172 15.35 -2.01 8.10
C GLU A 172 15.97 -3.12 7.26
N PHE A 173 17.12 -3.62 7.67
CA PHE A 173 17.94 -4.58 6.94
C PHE A 173 18.29 -5.80 7.80
N SER A 174 17.92 -7.00 7.30
CA SER A 174 18.32 -8.24 7.95
C SER A 174 19.78 -8.60 7.60
N GLU A 175 20.61 -8.78 8.62
CA GLU A 175 21.98 -9.28 8.44
C GLU A 175 22.02 -10.80 8.20
N LYS A 176 20.88 -11.48 8.35
CA LYS A 176 20.81 -12.94 8.38
C LYS A 176 19.93 -13.54 7.28
N PHE A 177 18.83 -12.87 6.89
CA PHE A 177 17.83 -13.44 6.01
C PHE A 177 17.51 -12.54 4.81
N GLN A 178 17.20 -13.18 3.67
CA GLN A 178 16.63 -12.51 2.50
C GLN A 178 15.66 -13.47 1.78
N TRP A 179 14.52 -12.99 1.33
CA TRP A 179 13.69 -13.72 0.38
C TRP A 179 14.39 -13.80 -0.98
N LEU A 180 14.26 -14.94 -1.64
CA LEU A 180 14.86 -15.17 -2.95
C LEU A 180 13.86 -14.84 -4.06
N PRO A 181 14.09 -13.79 -4.86
CA PRO A 181 13.33 -13.58 -6.08
C PRO A 181 13.74 -14.55 -7.18
N THR A 182 12.83 -14.79 -8.12
CA THR A 182 13.15 -15.37 -9.43
C THR A 182 13.47 -14.25 -10.43
N ASP A 183 14.44 -14.48 -11.32
CA ASP A 183 14.72 -13.54 -12.41
C ASP A 183 13.69 -13.74 -13.52
N VAL A 184 13.20 -12.65 -14.08
CA VAL A 184 12.13 -12.63 -15.09
C VAL A 184 12.57 -11.78 -16.26
N ARG A 185 12.49 -12.30 -17.48
CA ARG A 185 12.59 -11.50 -18.70
C ARG A 185 11.20 -11.16 -19.19
N VAL A 186 10.98 -9.89 -19.45
CA VAL A 186 9.79 -9.41 -20.18
C VAL A 186 10.25 -9.00 -21.58
N ASP A 187 9.68 -9.59 -22.61
CA ASP A 187 10.03 -9.26 -24.00
C ASP A 187 9.37 -7.94 -24.46
N GLU A 188 9.66 -7.53 -25.68
CA GLU A 188 9.09 -6.31 -26.27
C GLU A 188 7.57 -6.39 -26.49
N ASN A 189 7.00 -7.59 -26.55
CA ASN A 189 5.56 -7.80 -26.66
C ASN A 189 4.87 -7.82 -25.28
N GLY A 190 5.66 -7.90 -24.21
CA GLY A 190 5.17 -7.94 -22.83
C GLY A 190 4.94 -9.35 -22.30
N GLU A 191 5.34 -10.38 -23.02
CA GLU A 191 5.35 -11.75 -22.54
C GLU A 191 6.49 -11.96 -21.53
N ALA A 192 6.27 -12.81 -20.53
CA ALA A 192 7.25 -13.02 -19.48
C ALA A 192 7.78 -14.47 -19.49
N GLU A 193 9.08 -14.60 -19.25
CA GLU A 193 9.78 -15.85 -19.06
C GLU A 193 10.52 -15.81 -17.71
N PHE A 194 10.31 -16.82 -16.86
CA PHE A 194 11.09 -16.98 -15.65
C PHE A 194 12.43 -17.63 -15.99
N LEU A 195 13.52 -16.89 -15.77
CA LEU A 195 14.88 -17.29 -16.14
C LEU A 195 15.54 -18.20 -15.09
N SER A 196 14.97 -18.24 -13.89
CA SER A 196 15.43 -19.06 -12.78
C SER A 196 14.24 -19.71 -12.07
N TYR A 197 14.51 -20.69 -11.20
CA TYR A 197 13.43 -21.39 -10.50
C TYR A 197 12.66 -20.46 -9.54
N VAL A 198 11.38 -20.74 -9.34
CA VAL A 198 10.58 -20.12 -8.28
C VAL A 198 10.88 -20.86 -6.97
N ASN A 199 11.29 -20.11 -5.95
CA ASN A 199 11.60 -20.71 -4.64
C ASN A 199 10.38 -21.49 -4.10
N ASN A 200 10.61 -22.71 -3.61
CA ASN A 200 9.59 -23.67 -3.14
C ASN A 200 8.70 -24.31 -4.24
N VAL A 201 8.95 -24.05 -5.51
CA VAL A 201 8.25 -24.71 -6.62
C VAL A 201 9.20 -25.72 -7.28
N HIS A 202 8.85 -27.02 -7.21
CA HIS A 202 9.67 -28.08 -7.80
C HIS A 202 9.60 -28.02 -9.34
N PRO A 203 10.71 -28.00 -10.07
CA PRO A 203 10.70 -27.79 -11.53
C PRO A 203 9.91 -28.87 -12.30
N ASP A 204 9.98 -30.15 -11.91
CA ASP A 204 9.33 -31.24 -12.60
C ASP A 204 7.95 -31.58 -12.03
N LYS A 205 7.83 -31.69 -10.69
CA LYS A 205 6.56 -32.04 -10.04
C LYS A 205 5.48 -30.98 -10.23
N HIS A 206 5.89 -29.69 -10.26
CA HIS A 206 5.00 -28.53 -10.41
C HIS A 206 5.18 -27.87 -11.78
N ARG A 207 5.36 -28.69 -12.84
CA ARG A 207 5.64 -28.19 -14.20
C ARG A 207 4.55 -27.23 -14.70
N GLU A 208 3.28 -27.57 -14.47
CA GLU A 208 2.16 -26.75 -14.91
C GLU A 208 2.14 -25.39 -14.18
N LEU A 209 2.45 -25.39 -12.87
CA LEU A 209 2.55 -24.15 -12.12
C LEU A 209 3.71 -23.28 -12.62
N ASN A 210 4.88 -23.88 -12.90
CA ASN A 210 6.01 -23.17 -13.51
C ASN A 210 5.69 -22.60 -14.90
N ALA A 211 4.74 -23.16 -15.63
CA ALA A 211 4.28 -22.64 -16.91
C ALA A 211 3.23 -21.51 -16.76
N VAL A 212 2.35 -21.60 -15.78
CA VAL A 212 1.25 -20.65 -15.57
C VAL A 212 1.72 -19.37 -14.90
N LEU A 213 2.68 -19.43 -13.95
CA LEU A 213 3.14 -18.25 -13.19
C LEU A 213 3.73 -17.14 -14.07
N PRO A 214 4.61 -17.41 -15.07
CA PRO A 214 5.10 -16.38 -15.98
C PRO A 214 3.99 -15.73 -16.80
N GLU A 215 3.04 -16.52 -17.30
CA GLU A 215 1.89 -15.99 -18.06
C GLU A 215 1.02 -15.10 -17.19
N LEU A 216 0.73 -15.52 -15.94
CA LEU A 216 -0.03 -14.72 -14.98
C LEU A 216 0.71 -13.40 -14.66
N PHE A 217 2.03 -13.44 -14.44
CA PHE A 217 2.84 -12.25 -14.24
C PHE A 217 2.77 -11.30 -15.44
N ALA A 218 2.87 -11.82 -16.68
CA ALA A 218 2.75 -11.04 -17.90
C ALA A 218 1.40 -10.31 -17.99
N ARG A 219 0.29 -11.00 -17.64
CA ARG A 219 -1.06 -10.37 -17.57
C ARG A 219 -1.13 -9.25 -16.54
N MET A 220 -0.47 -9.41 -15.38
CA MET A 220 -0.51 -8.43 -14.30
C MET A 220 0.52 -7.28 -14.46
N ARG A 221 1.52 -7.44 -15.33
CA ARG A 221 2.56 -6.44 -15.58
C ARG A 221 2.03 -5.02 -15.82
N PRO A 222 0.97 -4.79 -16.64
CA PRO A 222 0.49 -3.44 -16.87
C PRO A 222 -0.01 -2.72 -15.61
N LEU A 223 -0.45 -3.44 -14.59
CA LEU A 223 -0.82 -2.86 -13.29
C LEU A 223 0.41 -2.28 -12.58
N TYR A 224 1.55 -2.98 -12.61
CA TYR A 224 2.80 -2.44 -12.08
C TYR A 224 3.23 -1.17 -12.80
N GLU A 225 3.09 -1.13 -14.13
CA GLU A 225 3.44 0.05 -14.91
C GLU A 225 2.62 1.27 -14.50
N LYS A 226 1.33 1.08 -14.20
CA LYS A 226 0.46 2.13 -13.66
C LYS A 226 0.92 2.59 -12.28
N VAL A 227 1.11 1.66 -11.34
CA VAL A 227 1.58 1.95 -9.96
C VAL A 227 2.92 2.69 -9.98
N LEU A 228 3.89 2.18 -10.73
CA LEU A 228 5.23 2.77 -10.79
C LEU A 228 5.23 4.13 -11.52
N THR A 229 4.33 4.31 -12.49
CA THR A 229 4.14 5.62 -13.15
C THR A 229 3.56 6.63 -12.16
N ASP A 230 2.57 6.25 -11.35
CA ASP A 230 2.00 7.13 -10.31
C ASP A 230 3.06 7.50 -9.27
N LEU A 231 3.94 6.57 -8.85
CA LEU A 231 5.05 6.87 -7.95
C LEU A 231 6.05 7.89 -8.50
N ARG A 232 6.23 7.96 -9.82
CA ARG A 232 7.06 8.98 -10.50
C ARG A 232 6.33 10.30 -10.73
N ASN A 233 5.01 10.29 -10.65
CA ASN A 233 4.15 11.45 -10.86
C ASN A 233 3.19 11.59 -9.66
N PRO A 234 3.71 11.87 -8.44
CA PRO A 234 2.88 11.96 -7.25
C PRO A 234 1.86 13.09 -7.40
N ARG A 235 0.63 12.82 -7.02
CA ARG A 235 -0.44 13.81 -7.05
C ARG A 235 -0.34 14.71 -5.82
N PRO A 236 -0.53 16.03 -5.97
CA PRO A 236 -0.64 16.93 -4.85
C PRO A 236 -1.92 16.64 -4.04
N VAL A 237 -2.00 17.18 -2.83
CA VAL A 237 -3.24 17.22 -2.06
C VAL A 237 -4.31 17.99 -2.83
N ARG A 238 -5.57 17.65 -2.61
CA ARG A 238 -6.71 18.30 -3.30
C ARG A 238 -7.00 19.69 -2.76
N ILE A 239 -6.79 19.87 -1.45
CA ILE A 239 -6.99 21.11 -0.74
C ILE A 239 -5.66 21.52 -0.11
N ASP A 240 -4.99 22.46 -0.76
CA ASP A 240 -3.78 23.06 -0.23
C ASP A 240 -4.11 24.09 0.85
N VAL A 241 -3.48 23.96 2.02
CA VAL A 241 -3.75 24.78 3.20
C VAL A 241 -2.48 25.47 3.64
N ASN A 242 -2.58 26.78 3.87
CA ASN A 242 -1.51 27.54 4.47
C ASN A 242 -1.89 27.95 5.91
N PRO A 243 -1.34 27.31 6.94
CA PRO A 243 -1.69 27.56 8.33
C PRO A 243 -1.35 28.99 8.79
N TYR A 244 -0.40 29.64 8.15
CA TYR A 244 -0.02 31.03 8.47
C TYR A 244 -1.02 32.07 7.98
N THR A 245 -2.04 31.66 7.26
CA THR A 245 -3.08 32.52 6.69
C THR A 245 -4.51 32.07 6.98
N TRP A 246 -4.70 30.97 7.72
CA TRP A 246 -6.04 30.44 7.97
C TRP A 246 -6.82 31.18 9.06
N TYR A 247 -6.17 32.08 9.84
CA TYR A 247 -6.88 32.93 10.78
C TYR A 247 -7.03 34.33 10.25
N ASP A 248 -8.26 34.78 10.11
CA ASP A 248 -8.60 36.17 9.82
C ASP A 248 -8.67 37.00 11.11
N SER A 249 -8.57 38.29 10.94
CA SER A 249 -8.93 39.31 11.98
C SER A 249 -8.16 39.24 13.31
N ARG A 250 -6.88 38.85 13.29
CA ARG A 250 -6.01 39.00 14.47
C ARG A 250 -6.02 40.47 14.94
N PRO A 251 -6.28 40.74 16.22
CA PRO A 251 -6.26 42.10 16.76
C PRO A 251 -4.93 42.83 16.48
N GLU A 252 -5.00 44.01 15.89
CA GLU A 252 -3.80 44.80 15.60
C GLU A 252 -3.19 45.34 16.88
N ARG A 253 -1.87 45.14 17.03
CA ARG A 253 -1.13 45.65 18.20
C ARG A 253 -1.03 47.14 18.15
N PRO A 254 -1.40 47.89 19.23
CA PRO A 254 -1.24 49.33 19.31
C PRO A 254 0.23 49.74 19.12
N VAL A 255 0.45 50.79 18.32
CA VAL A 255 1.77 51.35 18.07
C VAL A 255 1.97 52.58 18.95
N ARG A 256 3.04 52.60 19.77
CA ARG A 256 3.30 53.69 20.74
C ARG A 256 3.24 55.10 20.14
N THR A 257 3.68 55.26 18.90
CA THR A 257 3.69 56.55 18.20
C THR A 257 2.31 57.11 17.82
N ALA A 258 1.26 56.28 17.93
CA ALA A 258 -0.12 56.74 17.68
C ALA A 258 -0.78 57.39 18.91
N PHE A 259 -0.08 57.44 20.04
CA PHE A 259 -0.61 57.94 21.30
C PHE A 259 0.26 59.08 21.83
N GLU A 260 -0.34 60.19 22.27
CA GLU A 260 0.36 61.30 22.89
C GLU A 260 0.73 60.98 24.34
N ASP A 261 -0.18 60.35 25.10
CA ASP A 261 0.03 59.99 26.51
C ASP A 261 0.48 58.52 26.65
N VAL A 262 1.37 58.27 27.61
CA VAL A 262 1.84 56.94 27.99
C VAL A 262 0.70 56.11 28.57
N LYS A 263 -0.16 56.72 29.38
CA LYS A 263 -1.27 56.06 30.03
C LYS A 263 -2.30 55.54 29.01
N ASP A 264 -2.62 56.36 28.01
CA ASP A 264 -3.55 55.93 26.94
C ASP A 264 -2.99 54.78 26.13
N PHE A 265 -1.67 54.76 25.89
CA PHE A 265 -1.02 53.62 25.25
C PHE A 265 -1.04 52.38 26.14
N GLU A 266 -0.82 52.50 27.45
CA GLU A 266 -0.90 51.35 28.39
C GLU A 266 -2.32 50.80 28.45
N GLU A 267 -3.34 51.64 28.47
CA GLU A 267 -4.75 51.25 28.43
C GLU A 267 -5.08 50.51 27.10
N ALA A 268 -4.59 51.01 25.97
CA ALA A 268 -4.77 50.37 24.67
C ALA A 268 -4.02 49.02 24.58
N MET A 269 -2.83 48.91 25.17
CA MET A 269 -2.09 47.63 25.24
C MET A 269 -2.79 46.62 26.12
N ASN A 270 -3.38 47.03 27.26
CA ASN A 270 -4.17 46.13 28.11
C ASN A 270 -5.44 45.66 27.39
N ALA A 271 -6.15 46.54 26.70
CA ALA A 271 -7.31 46.18 25.89
C ALA A 271 -6.96 45.24 24.76
N TRP A 272 -5.80 45.48 24.09
CA TRP A 272 -5.28 44.57 23.08
C TRP A 272 -4.94 43.20 23.66
N GLY A 273 -4.32 43.15 24.84
CA GLY A 273 -4.05 41.86 25.53
C GLY A 273 -5.32 41.04 25.74
N MET A 274 -6.36 41.69 26.30
CA MET A 274 -7.67 41.03 26.51
C MET A 274 -8.30 40.57 25.17
N ALA A 275 -8.21 41.39 24.12
CA ALA A 275 -8.72 41.05 22.81
C ALA A 275 -7.92 39.90 22.16
N MET A 276 -6.61 39.82 22.44
CA MET A 276 -5.77 38.71 21.99
C MET A 276 -6.11 37.38 22.70
N ASP A 277 -6.34 37.45 24.02
CA ASP A 277 -6.74 36.28 24.80
C ASP A 277 -8.10 35.72 24.29
N ASP A 278 -9.08 36.61 24.10
CA ASP A 278 -10.39 36.24 23.52
C ASP A 278 -10.26 35.70 22.11
N TRP A 279 -9.38 36.27 21.29
CA TRP A 279 -9.11 35.79 19.94
C TRP A 279 -8.45 34.40 19.95
N TYR A 280 -7.48 34.12 20.83
CA TYR A 280 -6.87 32.81 20.95
C TYR A 280 -7.88 31.73 21.41
N GLU A 281 -8.77 32.09 22.33
CA GLU A 281 -9.77 31.17 22.85
C GLU A 281 -10.88 30.82 21.81
N ASN A 282 -11.24 31.80 20.97
CA ASN A 282 -12.42 31.68 20.09
C ASN A 282 -12.09 31.65 18.58
N ARG A 283 -10.79 31.67 18.20
CA ARG A 283 -10.42 31.61 16.79
C ARG A 283 -10.76 30.24 16.20
N SER A 284 -11.28 30.24 14.98
CA SER A 284 -11.49 29.03 14.17
C SER A 284 -10.75 29.19 12.86
N PRO A 285 -9.99 28.16 12.41
CA PRO A 285 -9.24 28.26 11.17
C PRO A 285 -10.19 28.30 9.97
N ASN A 286 -9.92 29.21 9.06
CA ASN A 286 -10.62 29.27 7.78
C ASN A 286 -10.00 28.28 6.80
N ILE A 287 -10.36 27.00 6.93
CA ILE A 287 -9.91 25.94 6.02
C ILE A 287 -10.55 26.19 4.65
N PRO A 288 -9.77 26.31 3.55
CA PRO A 288 -10.34 26.51 2.22
C PRO A 288 -11.24 25.35 1.80
N ASP A 289 -12.23 25.65 0.97
CA ASP A 289 -13.04 24.63 0.31
C ASP A 289 -12.31 24.07 -0.93
N ALA A 290 -12.83 23.01 -1.52
CA ALA A 290 -12.27 22.40 -2.70
C ALA A 290 -12.16 23.41 -3.87
N PRO A 291 -10.98 23.53 -4.51
CA PRO A 291 -10.85 24.32 -5.73
C PRO A 291 -11.58 23.66 -6.91
N ALA A 292 -11.60 24.30 -8.05
CA ALA A 292 -12.02 23.62 -9.28
C ALA A 292 -11.03 22.48 -9.60
N PHE A 293 -11.53 21.30 -9.97
CA PHE A 293 -10.67 20.19 -10.35
C PHE A 293 -9.87 20.53 -11.61
N THR A 294 -8.58 20.26 -11.55
CA THR A 294 -7.67 20.36 -12.71
C THR A 294 -7.04 18.98 -12.94
N PRO A 295 -7.24 18.35 -14.11
CA PRO A 295 -6.61 17.07 -14.39
C PRO A 295 -5.08 17.17 -14.26
N PRO A 296 -4.42 16.20 -13.65
CA PRO A 296 -2.96 16.15 -13.63
C PRO A 296 -2.36 16.13 -15.04
N GLU A 297 -1.18 16.71 -15.19
CA GLU A 297 -0.42 16.60 -16.44
C GLU A 297 -0.19 15.12 -16.79
N PRO A 298 -0.40 14.71 -18.03
CA PRO A 298 -0.12 13.33 -18.46
C PRO A 298 1.36 12.97 -18.23
N PRO A 299 1.66 11.72 -17.80
CA PRO A 299 3.03 11.27 -17.68
C PRO A 299 3.79 11.44 -19.00
N THR A 300 4.97 12.05 -18.92
CA THR A 300 5.90 12.16 -20.05
C THR A 300 6.58 10.82 -20.35
N ASP A 301 7.24 10.67 -21.49
CA ASP A 301 8.02 9.47 -21.80
C ASP A 301 9.14 9.22 -20.76
N ALA A 302 9.65 10.26 -20.11
CA ALA A 302 10.67 10.16 -19.07
C ALA A 302 10.11 9.68 -17.71
N THR A 303 8.85 9.97 -17.42
CA THR A 303 8.20 9.62 -16.16
C THR A 303 7.27 8.41 -16.26
N ARG A 304 6.85 8.05 -17.48
CA ARG A 304 6.09 6.82 -17.72
C ARG A 304 6.98 5.59 -17.55
N VAL A 305 6.48 4.60 -16.86
CA VAL A 305 7.18 3.32 -16.65
C VAL A 305 6.67 2.31 -17.67
N ASP A 306 7.60 1.72 -18.40
CA ASP A 306 7.38 0.58 -19.28
C ASP A 306 8.34 -0.54 -18.85
N LEU A 307 7.79 -1.70 -18.55
CA LEU A 307 8.54 -2.87 -18.11
C LEU A 307 8.84 -3.86 -19.25
N ARG A 308 8.41 -3.58 -20.47
CA ARG A 308 8.74 -4.39 -21.66
C ARG A 308 10.22 -4.24 -22.02
N GLY A 309 10.78 -5.30 -22.58
CA GLY A 309 12.21 -5.34 -22.94
C GLY A 309 13.16 -5.31 -21.74
N ARG A 310 12.71 -5.71 -20.54
CA ARG A 310 13.50 -5.63 -19.31
C ARG A 310 13.68 -6.99 -18.63
N ASP A 311 14.82 -7.14 -17.97
CA ASP A 311 15.04 -8.18 -16.97
C ASP A 311 14.63 -7.63 -15.60
N LEU A 312 13.74 -8.34 -14.92
CA LEU A 312 13.13 -7.98 -13.65
C LEU A 312 13.41 -9.08 -12.61
N GLN A 313 13.08 -8.81 -11.36
CA GLN A 313 13.09 -9.80 -10.29
C GLN A 313 11.74 -9.78 -9.56
N VAL A 314 11.18 -10.96 -9.29
CA VAL A 314 9.88 -11.08 -8.61
C VAL A 314 9.92 -12.18 -7.56
N ILE A 315 9.34 -11.92 -6.39
CA ILE A 315 9.12 -12.89 -5.33
C ILE A 315 7.70 -13.40 -5.44
N VAL A 316 7.50 -14.71 -5.35
CA VAL A 316 6.21 -15.37 -5.54
C VAL A 316 5.70 -15.92 -4.21
N LYS A 317 4.40 -15.68 -3.91
CA LYS A 317 3.70 -16.26 -2.77
C LYS A 317 2.33 -16.77 -3.21
N LEU A 318 1.99 -18.01 -2.79
CA LEU A 318 0.66 -18.58 -2.93
C LEU A 318 0.14 -18.95 -1.54
N ALA A 319 -1.06 -18.52 -1.22
CA ALA A 319 -1.66 -18.81 0.08
C ALA A 319 -3.18 -18.96 -0.04
N THR A 320 -3.74 -19.77 0.86
CA THR A 320 -5.18 -19.95 1.02
C THR A 320 -5.59 -19.62 2.44
N ILE A 321 -6.62 -18.79 2.62
CA ILE A 321 -7.28 -18.64 3.91
C ILE A 321 -8.45 -19.62 3.92
N HIS A 322 -8.47 -20.50 4.91
CA HIS A 322 -9.53 -21.49 5.13
C HIS A 322 -10.40 -21.08 6.31
N LEU A 323 -11.72 -21.16 6.12
CA LEU A 323 -12.71 -21.04 7.20
C LEU A 323 -13.48 -22.34 7.31
N THR A 324 -13.75 -22.77 8.53
CA THR A 324 -14.57 -23.94 8.83
C THR A 324 -15.74 -23.57 9.73
N PRO A 325 -16.77 -24.43 9.84
CA PRO A 325 -17.85 -24.19 10.81
C PRO A 325 -17.37 -24.00 12.25
N GLU A 326 -16.24 -24.60 12.64
CA GLU A 326 -15.61 -24.46 13.96
C GLU A 326 -14.83 -23.15 14.10
N LYS A 327 -14.30 -22.62 12.97
CA LYS A 327 -13.57 -21.34 12.86
C LYS A 327 -14.15 -20.51 11.72
N PRO A 328 -15.39 -19.99 11.90
CA PRO A 328 -16.14 -19.36 10.80
C PRO A 328 -15.69 -17.94 10.44
N GLU A 329 -14.80 -17.34 11.23
CA GLU A 329 -14.35 -15.96 11.06
C GLU A 329 -12.84 -15.87 10.89
N TYR A 330 -12.39 -15.02 9.98
CA TYR A 330 -11.01 -14.56 9.88
C TYR A 330 -10.92 -13.18 10.53
N PRO A 331 -10.09 -12.97 11.57
CA PRO A 331 -10.05 -11.71 12.31
C PRO A 331 -9.40 -10.55 11.55
N GLY A 332 -8.86 -10.82 10.36
CA GLY A 332 -8.06 -9.86 9.58
C GLY A 332 -6.57 -9.99 9.84
N GLY A 333 -5.80 -9.19 9.10
CA GLY A 333 -4.34 -9.07 9.25
C GLY A 333 -3.94 -7.82 10.04
N SER A 334 -2.66 -7.69 10.36
CA SER A 334 -2.05 -6.47 10.87
C SER A 334 -1.64 -5.53 9.73
N TRP A 335 -1.45 -4.25 10.04
CA TRP A 335 -0.85 -3.29 9.12
C TRP A 335 0.61 -3.65 8.86
N HIS A 336 1.00 -3.78 7.59
CA HIS A 336 2.37 -4.13 7.19
C HIS A 336 2.67 -3.66 5.77
N VAL A 337 3.95 -3.63 5.47
CA VAL A 337 4.53 -3.58 4.12
C VAL A 337 5.19 -4.91 3.82
N GLU A 338 5.55 -5.17 2.55
CA GLU A 338 6.17 -6.43 2.16
C GLU A 338 7.70 -6.38 2.24
N GLY A 339 8.27 -7.46 2.75
CA GLY A 339 9.72 -7.66 2.80
C GLY A 339 10.45 -6.76 3.79
N MET A 340 11.72 -6.55 3.53
CA MET A 340 12.64 -5.62 4.18
C MET A 340 13.49 -4.93 3.12
N LEU A 341 14.41 -4.07 3.52
CA LEU A 341 15.33 -3.38 2.59
C LEU A 341 16.16 -4.36 1.73
N ASN A 342 16.40 -5.58 2.24
CA ASN A 342 17.08 -6.65 1.51
C ASN A 342 16.36 -7.00 0.20
N GLU A 343 15.02 -7.06 0.23
CA GLU A 343 14.20 -7.47 -0.91
C GLU A 343 13.91 -6.32 -1.87
N ARG A 344 14.03 -5.05 -1.43
CA ARG A 344 13.81 -3.86 -2.27
C ARG A 344 12.48 -3.90 -3.04
N ILE A 345 11.42 -4.37 -2.40
CA ILE A 345 10.09 -4.49 -3.02
C ILE A 345 9.50 -3.10 -3.18
N VAL A 346 9.13 -2.73 -4.41
CA VAL A 346 8.53 -1.42 -4.75
C VAL A 346 7.04 -1.48 -4.98
N SER A 347 6.53 -2.64 -5.37
CA SER A 347 5.10 -2.83 -5.62
C SER A 347 4.68 -4.28 -5.43
N THR A 348 3.47 -4.47 -4.98
CA THR A 348 2.82 -5.77 -4.81
C THR A 348 1.67 -5.88 -5.78
N ALA A 349 1.55 -7.04 -6.45
CA ALA A 349 0.36 -7.38 -7.21
C ALA A 349 -0.26 -8.67 -6.68
N LEU A 350 -1.59 -8.66 -6.52
CA LEU A 350 -2.38 -9.77 -5.99
C LEU A 350 -3.41 -10.22 -7.02
N TYR A 351 -3.59 -11.52 -7.15
CA TYR A 351 -4.68 -12.11 -7.90
C TYR A 351 -5.53 -13.00 -6.99
N TYR A 352 -6.82 -12.69 -6.86
CA TYR A 352 -7.80 -13.41 -6.08
C TYR A 352 -8.49 -14.44 -6.98
N TRP A 353 -7.91 -15.62 -7.12
CA TRP A 353 -8.30 -16.54 -8.17
C TRP A 353 -9.44 -17.50 -7.80
N ASP A 354 -9.69 -17.71 -6.49
CA ASP A 354 -10.75 -18.60 -6.01
C ASP A 354 -11.26 -18.16 -4.64
N ASN A 355 -12.53 -17.79 -4.54
CA ASN A 355 -13.21 -17.44 -3.31
C ASN A 355 -14.52 -18.21 -3.22
N GLU A 356 -14.75 -18.93 -2.14
CA GLU A 356 -15.98 -19.69 -1.95
C GLU A 356 -16.50 -19.52 -0.53
N ASN A 357 -17.81 -19.33 -0.40
CA ASN A 357 -18.56 -19.28 0.86
C ASN A 357 -17.98 -18.31 1.91
N ILE A 358 -17.53 -17.14 1.48
CA ILE A 358 -17.08 -16.06 2.36
C ILE A 358 -17.89 -14.78 2.09
N THR A 359 -18.03 -13.95 3.12
CA THR A 359 -18.59 -12.60 2.94
C THR A 359 -17.62 -11.73 2.15
N ASP A 360 -18.04 -10.54 1.73
CA ASP A 360 -17.18 -9.60 1.05
C ASP A 360 -15.90 -9.37 1.86
N SER A 361 -14.76 -9.55 1.21
CA SER A 361 -13.44 -9.30 1.76
C SER A 361 -12.84 -8.04 1.16
N HIS A 362 -12.04 -7.33 1.95
CA HIS A 362 -11.44 -6.06 1.56
C HIS A 362 -9.96 -6.03 1.92
N LEU A 363 -9.21 -5.25 1.17
CA LEU A 363 -7.85 -4.86 1.49
C LEU A 363 -7.84 -3.37 1.81
N SER A 364 -7.44 -3.02 3.02
CA SER A 364 -7.37 -1.63 3.52
C SER A 364 -5.96 -1.09 3.39
N PHE A 365 -5.84 0.23 3.19
CA PHE A 365 -4.57 0.92 2.98
C PHE A 365 -4.45 2.14 3.88
N ARG A 366 -3.23 2.40 4.37
CA ARG A 366 -2.85 3.63 5.05
C ARG A 366 -1.46 4.10 4.60
N THR A 367 -1.18 5.38 4.78
CA THR A 367 0.11 6.00 4.46
C THR A 367 0.68 6.72 5.68
N ALA A 368 2.01 6.76 5.77
CA ALA A 368 2.69 7.64 6.71
C ALA A 368 2.62 9.09 6.24
N LEU A 369 2.51 10.01 7.17
CA LEU A 369 2.42 11.44 6.93
C LEU A 369 3.73 12.14 7.25
N ASP A 370 3.98 13.23 6.56
CA ASP A 370 4.88 14.29 7.02
C ASP A 370 4.23 15.07 8.17
N ASP A 371 5.04 15.77 8.94
CA ASP A 371 4.50 16.69 9.95
C ASP A 371 3.69 17.78 9.25
N PRO A 372 2.49 18.11 9.74
CA PRO A 372 1.75 19.25 9.21
C PRO A 372 2.50 20.56 9.54
N ASP A 373 2.49 21.50 8.61
CA ASP A 373 2.86 22.87 8.95
C ASP A 373 1.77 23.48 9.85
N TYR A 374 2.15 24.25 10.87
CA TYR A 374 1.24 24.97 11.76
C TYR A 374 1.91 26.18 12.42
N GLU A 375 1.11 27.15 12.88
CA GLU A 375 1.61 28.24 13.72
C GLU A 375 1.91 27.75 15.14
N GLN A 376 2.90 28.33 15.79
CA GLN A 376 3.29 27.98 17.15
C GLN A 376 2.08 27.90 18.09
N SER A 377 1.96 26.80 18.82
CA SER A 377 0.88 26.53 19.79
C SER A 377 -0.53 26.54 19.18
N ASP A 378 -0.65 26.18 17.90
CA ASP A 378 -1.94 26.12 17.21
C ASP A 378 -2.52 24.70 17.14
N ASP A 379 -2.74 24.10 18.29
CA ASP A 379 -3.38 22.79 18.45
C ASP A 379 -4.81 22.77 17.88
N ASN A 380 -5.55 23.88 18.03
CA ASN A 380 -6.90 23.98 17.50
C ASN A 380 -6.94 23.96 15.97
N GLY A 381 -6.05 24.72 15.31
CA GLY A 381 -5.96 24.74 13.86
C GLY A 381 -5.60 23.38 13.28
N VAL A 382 -4.61 22.71 13.84
CA VAL A 382 -4.20 21.36 13.43
C VAL A 382 -5.33 20.35 13.60
N ARG A 383 -6.02 20.38 14.75
CA ARG A 383 -7.15 19.48 15.02
C ARG A 383 -8.31 19.71 14.05
N GLU A 384 -8.69 20.96 13.80
CA GLU A 384 -9.80 21.27 12.88
C GLU A 384 -9.44 20.99 11.41
N ALA A 385 -8.18 21.22 11.02
CA ALA A 385 -7.75 20.98 9.65
C ALA A 385 -7.53 19.51 9.34
N TYR A 386 -6.81 18.80 10.22
CA TYR A 386 -6.28 17.46 9.94
C TYR A 386 -6.83 16.38 10.86
N GLY A 387 -7.52 16.74 11.95
CA GLY A 387 -7.98 15.80 12.98
C GLY A 387 -6.85 15.21 13.80
N LEU A 388 -5.70 15.90 13.89
CA LEU A 388 -4.55 15.47 14.67
C LEU A 388 -4.51 16.21 16.00
N GLU A 389 -4.26 15.46 17.07
CA GLU A 389 -3.96 15.96 18.41
C GLU A 389 -2.51 15.64 18.79
N ASP A 390 -2.00 16.23 19.85
CA ASP A 390 -0.66 15.93 20.38
C ASP A 390 -0.57 14.44 20.73
N GLU A 391 0.56 13.79 20.42
CA GLU A 391 0.81 12.36 20.55
C GLU A 391 0.01 11.45 19.58
N ASP A 392 -0.79 12.00 18.66
CA ASP A 392 -1.44 11.18 17.62
C ASP A 392 -0.44 10.61 16.62
N ALA A 393 -0.75 9.44 16.10
CA ALA A 393 0.09 8.78 15.10
C ALA A 393 0.01 9.47 13.73
N LEU A 394 1.15 9.83 13.15
CA LEU A 394 1.27 10.47 11.83
C LEU A 394 1.01 9.49 10.69
N ASN A 395 -0.23 9.04 10.59
CA ASN A 395 -0.72 8.27 9.46
C ASN A 395 -2.16 8.61 9.10
N GLN A 396 -2.54 8.33 7.85
CA GLN A 396 -3.92 8.45 7.41
C GLN A 396 -4.38 7.20 6.69
N VAL A 397 -5.58 6.72 7.06
CA VAL A 397 -6.25 5.63 6.34
C VAL A 397 -6.81 6.18 5.03
N LEU A 398 -6.37 5.60 3.91
CA LEU A 398 -6.77 6.02 2.57
C LEU A 398 -8.08 5.38 2.09
N GLY A 399 -8.51 4.30 2.77
CA GLY A 399 -9.68 3.53 2.41
C GLY A 399 -9.41 2.06 2.20
N SER A 400 -10.35 1.38 1.57
CA SER A 400 -10.26 -0.05 1.25
C SER A 400 -10.83 -0.35 -0.12
N THR A 401 -10.35 -1.45 -0.73
CA THR A 401 -10.94 -1.98 -1.96
C THR A 401 -11.42 -3.41 -1.74
N SER A 402 -12.55 -3.77 -2.37
CA SER A 402 -13.05 -5.14 -2.33
C SER A 402 -12.14 -6.09 -3.10
N THR A 403 -12.12 -7.34 -2.68
CA THR A 403 -11.26 -8.38 -3.25
C THR A 403 -12.08 -9.60 -3.72
N PRO A 404 -13.00 -9.41 -4.69
CA PRO A 404 -13.81 -10.50 -5.24
C PRO A 404 -12.94 -11.47 -6.04
N GLN A 405 -13.48 -12.66 -6.29
CA GLN A 405 -12.85 -13.61 -7.19
C GLN A 405 -12.68 -13.00 -8.60
N GLY A 406 -11.53 -13.26 -9.21
CA GLY A 406 -11.16 -12.77 -10.54
C GLY A 406 -10.38 -11.45 -10.51
N ARG A 407 -10.38 -10.72 -9.39
CA ARG A 407 -9.71 -9.42 -9.28
C ARG A 407 -8.19 -9.54 -9.23
N CYS A 408 -7.53 -8.81 -10.14
CA CYS A 408 -6.12 -8.43 -10.02
C CYS A 408 -6.03 -7.03 -9.40
N LEU A 409 -5.11 -6.88 -8.46
CA LEU A 409 -4.89 -5.63 -7.72
C LEU A 409 -3.40 -5.35 -7.66
N ALA A 410 -2.95 -4.11 -7.88
CA ALA A 410 -1.57 -3.72 -7.62
C ALA A 410 -1.49 -2.38 -6.89
N PHE A 411 -0.49 -2.27 -6.01
CA PHE A 411 -0.27 -1.10 -5.16
C PHE A 411 1.21 -0.92 -4.84
N PRO A 412 1.64 0.32 -4.50
CA PRO A 412 3.02 0.60 -4.12
C PRO A 412 3.31 0.08 -2.71
N ASN A 413 4.51 -0.44 -2.50
CA ASN A 413 4.89 -1.01 -1.20
C ASN A 413 5.07 0.04 -0.08
N VAL A 414 5.10 1.33 -0.40
CA VAL A 414 5.07 2.42 0.59
C VAL A 414 3.71 2.57 1.28
N LEU A 415 2.65 1.96 0.76
CA LEU A 415 1.37 1.88 1.44
C LEU A 415 1.35 0.66 2.36
N GLN A 416 1.14 0.89 3.65
CA GLN A 416 0.76 -0.21 4.52
C GLN A 416 -0.62 -0.72 4.14
N HIS A 417 -0.78 -2.03 4.21
CA HIS A 417 -2.04 -2.67 3.92
C HIS A 417 -2.37 -3.76 4.95
N ARG A 418 -3.66 -4.08 5.04
CA ARG A 418 -4.15 -5.19 5.85
C ARG A 418 -5.41 -5.80 5.26
N VAL A 419 -5.56 -7.09 5.43
CA VAL A 419 -6.82 -7.79 5.12
C VAL A 419 -7.83 -7.44 6.20
N SER A 420 -9.02 -6.97 5.79
CA SER A 420 -10.13 -6.72 6.72
C SER A 420 -10.75 -8.04 7.19
N PRO A 421 -11.41 -8.08 8.37
CA PRO A 421 -12.11 -9.26 8.83
C PRO A 421 -13.19 -9.71 7.85
N PHE A 422 -13.38 -11.02 7.70
CA PHE A 422 -14.48 -11.62 6.94
C PHE A 422 -14.87 -12.97 7.55
N ARG A 423 -16.02 -13.51 7.15
CA ARG A 423 -16.56 -14.74 7.71
C ARG A 423 -17.24 -15.61 6.66
N LEU A 424 -17.62 -16.83 7.06
CA LEU A 424 -18.48 -17.69 6.23
C LEU A 424 -19.82 -17.01 5.95
N THR A 425 -20.26 -17.10 4.71
CA THR A 425 -21.64 -16.72 4.31
C THR A 425 -22.65 -17.73 4.81
N ASP A 426 -22.37 -19.01 4.61
CA ASP A 426 -23.09 -20.14 5.18
C ASP A 426 -22.20 -20.80 6.26
N PRO A 427 -22.53 -20.59 7.56
CA PRO A 427 -21.68 -21.07 8.67
C PRO A 427 -21.68 -22.60 8.82
N THR A 428 -22.50 -23.34 8.06
CA THR A 428 -22.57 -24.81 8.10
C THR A 428 -21.62 -25.50 7.13
N ARG A 429 -20.98 -24.76 6.26
CA ARG A 429 -20.06 -25.26 5.25
C ARG A 429 -18.71 -24.52 5.29
N PRO A 430 -17.59 -25.21 4.97
CA PRO A 430 -16.30 -24.54 4.86
C PRO A 430 -16.31 -23.50 3.73
N GLY A 431 -15.37 -22.56 3.82
CA GLY A 431 -15.13 -21.56 2.80
C GLY A 431 -13.64 -21.25 2.67
N HIS A 432 -13.26 -20.58 1.59
CA HIS A 432 -11.87 -20.23 1.36
C HIS A 432 -11.71 -18.95 0.54
N ARG A 433 -10.50 -18.37 0.65
CA ARG A 433 -10.02 -17.26 -0.18
C ARG A 433 -8.59 -17.56 -0.61
N LYS A 434 -8.36 -17.70 -1.91
CA LYS A 434 -7.07 -18.10 -2.49
C LYS A 434 -6.42 -16.97 -3.27
N ILE A 435 -5.13 -16.76 -3.04
CA ILE A 435 -4.35 -15.68 -3.67
C ILE A 435 -3.07 -16.19 -4.31
N VAL A 436 -2.67 -15.53 -5.39
CA VAL A 436 -1.29 -15.42 -5.86
C VAL A 436 -0.81 -14.00 -5.62
N ALA A 437 0.35 -13.86 -5.02
CA ALA A 437 1.03 -12.59 -4.84
C ALA A 437 2.37 -12.59 -5.58
N PHE A 438 2.63 -11.50 -6.28
CA PHE A 438 3.93 -11.20 -6.86
C PHE A 438 4.46 -9.91 -6.23
N PHE A 439 5.66 -9.97 -5.65
CA PHE A 439 6.35 -8.81 -5.11
C PHE A 439 7.44 -8.39 -6.07
N LEU A 440 7.29 -7.23 -6.69
CA LEU A 440 8.24 -6.70 -7.68
C LEU A 440 9.40 -6.03 -6.95
N VAL A 441 10.60 -6.55 -7.18
CA VAL A 441 11.85 -5.91 -6.78
C VAL A 441 12.06 -4.66 -7.65
N ASP A 442 12.64 -3.60 -7.09
CA ASP A 442 12.93 -2.36 -7.80
C ASP A 442 13.62 -2.64 -9.16
N PRO A 443 12.98 -2.30 -10.31
CA PRO A 443 13.54 -2.56 -11.63
C PRO A 443 14.88 -1.88 -11.91
N SER A 444 15.27 -0.90 -11.08
CA SER A 444 16.57 -0.21 -11.18
C SER A 444 17.70 -0.92 -10.45
N SER A 445 17.41 -1.97 -9.69
CA SER A 445 18.37 -2.70 -8.86
C SER A 445 18.28 -4.21 -9.08
N LYS A 446 19.36 -4.91 -8.72
CA LYS A 446 19.42 -6.36 -8.76
C LYS A 446 19.96 -6.88 -7.43
N ILE A 447 19.14 -7.71 -6.77
CA ILE A 447 19.51 -8.41 -5.53
C ILE A 447 19.91 -9.85 -5.83
N VAL A 448 20.41 -10.58 -4.82
CA VAL A 448 20.71 -12.02 -4.95
C VAL A 448 19.40 -12.78 -5.18
N SER A 449 19.39 -13.63 -6.20
CA SER A 449 18.21 -14.34 -6.70
C SER A 449 18.43 -15.85 -6.81
N THR A 450 17.41 -16.55 -7.26
CA THR A 450 17.51 -17.98 -7.57
C THR A 450 18.39 -18.30 -8.79
N SER A 451 18.87 -17.31 -9.53
CA SER A 451 19.96 -17.49 -10.50
C SER A 451 21.33 -17.59 -9.86
N ASP A 452 21.52 -16.91 -8.72
CA ASP A 452 22.79 -16.93 -7.97
C ASP A 452 22.87 -18.13 -7.01
N ILE A 453 21.72 -18.56 -6.47
CA ILE A 453 21.61 -19.60 -5.44
C ILE A 453 20.90 -20.82 -6.03
N PRO A 454 21.56 -21.97 -6.15
CA PRO A 454 20.90 -23.20 -6.54
C PRO A 454 19.80 -23.62 -5.56
N PRO A 455 18.84 -24.47 -5.98
CA PRO A 455 17.77 -24.91 -5.09
C PRO A 455 18.30 -25.51 -3.79
N GLN A 456 17.80 -24.99 -2.67
CA GLN A 456 18.23 -25.36 -1.32
C GLN A 456 17.37 -26.48 -0.71
N GLN A 457 16.27 -26.84 -1.38
CA GLN A 457 15.29 -27.82 -0.93
C GLN A 457 15.84 -29.23 -0.91
N PRO A 458 15.33 -30.15 -0.05
CA PRO A 458 15.84 -31.53 0.12
C PRO A 458 15.82 -32.39 -1.14
N TRP A 459 14.98 -32.07 -2.12
CA TRP A 459 14.89 -32.79 -3.40
C TRP A 459 16.04 -32.42 -4.36
N SER A 460 16.79 -31.38 -4.08
CA SER A 460 17.91 -30.93 -4.94
C SER A 460 19.23 -31.56 -4.52
N PRO A 461 20.10 -31.93 -5.47
CA PRO A 461 21.47 -32.36 -5.16
C PRO A 461 22.32 -31.23 -4.55
N THR A 462 21.88 -29.99 -4.66
CA THR A 462 22.51 -28.79 -4.09
C THR A 462 21.89 -28.35 -2.77
N SER A 463 21.03 -29.20 -2.17
CA SER A 463 20.37 -28.91 -0.90
C SER A 463 21.36 -28.45 0.17
N THR A 464 21.06 -27.36 0.85
CA THR A 464 21.89 -26.80 1.93
C THR A 464 21.24 -26.97 3.30
N MET A 465 19.95 -27.36 3.35
CA MET A 465 19.22 -27.52 4.60
C MET A 465 18.07 -28.54 4.47
N THR A 466 17.72 -29.18 5.59
CA THR A 466 16.53 -30.03 5.68
C THR A 466 15.26 -29.19 5.75
N LEU A 467 14.09 -29.82 5.60
CA LEU A 467 12.79 -29.15 5.77
C LEU A 467 12.63 -28.60 7.20
N ASP A 468 13.04 -29.36 8.23
CA ASP A 468 12.94 -28.93 9.62
C ASP A 468 13.85 -27.71 9.89
N GLN A 469 15.05 -27.70 9.32
CA GLN A 469 15.94 -26.54 9.38
C GLN A 469 15.34 -25.31 8.67
N ALA A 470 14.74 -25.51 7.49
CA ALA A 470 14.09 -24.44 6.75
C ALA A 470 12.88 -23.87 7.52
N LYS A 471 12.08 -24.72 8.17
CA LYS A 471 10.97 -24.29 9.05
C LYS A 471 11.50 -23.53 10.28
N ALA A 472 12.57 -23.98 10.91
CA ALA A 472 13.21 -23.28 12.03
C ALA A 472 13.77 -21.92 11.62
N TYR A 473 14.39 -21.80 10.43
CA TYR A 473 14.85 -20.50 9.90
C TYR A 473 13.68 -19.60 9.53
N ARG A 474 12.59 -20.14 8.98
CA ARG A 474 11.35 -19.39 8.71
C ARG A 474 10.81 -18.76 10.00
N GLU A 475 10.73 -19.52 11.08
CA GLU A 475 10.26 -19.00 12.37
C GLU A 475 11.15 -17.87 12.90
N GLN A 476 12.48 -18.03 12.82
CA GLN A 476 13.42 -16.97 13.21
C GLN A 476 13.26 -15.72 12.35
N LEU A 477 13.15 -15.87 11.03
CA LEU A 477 12.90 -14.76 10.10
C LEU A 477 11.58 -14.07 10.40
N MET A 478 10.51 -14.84 10.65
CA MET A 478 9.20 -14.27 10.98
C MET A 478 9.20 -13.54 12.32
N GLN A 479 9.91 -14.06 13.33
CA GLN A 479 10.09 -13.37 14.61
C GLN A 479 10.91 -12.07 14.44
N GLU A 480 12.00 -12.10 13.66
CA GLU A 480 12.77 -10.92 13.32
C GLU A 480 11.90 -9.88 12.61
N ARG A 481 11.16 -10.29 11.58
CA ARG A 481 10.28 -9.37 10.84
C ARG A 481 9.14 -8.83 11.68
N LYS A 482 8.54 -9.66 12.56
CA LYS A 482 7.51 -9.19 13.48
C LYS A 482 8.05 -8.09 14.40
N TYR A 483 9.22 -8.31 14.99
CA TYR A 483 9.89 -7.30 15.82
C TYR A 483 10.19 -6.02 15.01
N PHE A 484 10.68 -6.16 13.78
CA PHE A 484 10.97 -5.01 12.92
C PHE A 484 9.70 -4.33 12.39
N VAL A 485 8.60 -5.07 12.18
CA VAL A 485 7.30 -4.45 11.86
C VAL A 485 6.81 -3.58 13.00
N ASP A 486 6.94 -4.02 14.25
CA ASP A 486 6.53 -3.23 15.41
C ASP A 486 7.38 -1.94 15.49
N VAL A 487 8.71 -2.05 15.44
CA VAL A 487 9.63 -0.89 15.44
C VAL A 487 9.42 0.01 14.21
N HIS A 488 9.27 -0.58 13.03
CA HIS A 488 9.02 0.16 11.80
C HIS A 488 7.67 0.91 11.82
N ASN A 489 6.65 0.31 12.45
CA ASN A 489 5.39 1.00 12.66
C ASN A 489 5.57 2.19 13.61
N GLU A 490 6.23 2.00 14.75
CA GLU A 490 6.50 3.07 15.72
C GLU A 490 7.33 4.21 15.11
N GLU A 491 8.37 3.89 14.36
CA GLU A 491 9.30 4.90 13.80
C GLU A 491 8.77 5.61 12.54
N LEU A 492 7.90 5.00 11.76
CA LEU A 492 7.51 5.51 10.44
C LEU A 492 6.00 5.76 10.29
N TYR A 493 5.15 4.79 10.63
CA TYR A 493 3.70 4.87 10.40
C TYR A 493 2.89 5.27 11.64
N GLU A 494 3.45 5.10 12.82
CA GLU A 494 2.84 5.45 14.10
C GLU A 494 3.75 6.44 14.86
N ARG A 495 4.62 7.14 14.12
CA ARG A 495 5.41 8.24 14.65
C ARG A 495 4.48 9.26 15.25
N GLU A 496 4.71 9.62 16.51
CA GLU A 496 3.87 10.57 17.23
C GLU A 496 4.04 11.99 16.67
N PHE A 497 2.92 12.65 16.43
CA PHE A 497 2.87 14.07 16.18
C PHE A 497 3.14 14.82 17.47
N SER A 498 4.03 15.80 17.48
CA SER A 498 4.33 16.60 18.66
C SER A 498 4.08 18.07 18.38
N LEU A 499 3.20 18.66 19.16
CA LEU A 499 2.95 20.12 19.20
C LEU A 499 4.01 20.88 20.01
N CYS A 500 4.92 20.16 20.66
CA CYS A 500 6.04 20.78 21.38
C CYS A 500 7.09 21.26 20.38
N GLU A 501 7.24 22.56 20.28
CA GLU A 501 8.32 23.18 19.53
C GLU A 501 9.63 23.16 20.30
N HIS A 502 10.68 22.89 19.59
CA HIS A 502 12.06 22.94 20.05
C HIS A 502 12.76 24.25 19.67
#